data_0a0fe760a343c43983419410d27d09ef
#
_entry.id   0a0fe760a343c43983419410d27d09ef
#
_cell.length_a   1.000
_cell.length_b   1.000
_cell.length_c   1.000
_cell.angle_alpha   90.00
_cell.angle_beta   90.00
_cell.angle_gamma   90.00
#
_symmetry.space_group_name_H-M   'P 1'
#
loop_
_entity.id
_entity.type
_entity.pdbx_description
1 polymer ?
#
loop_
_entity_poly.entity_id
_entity_poly.type
_entity_poly.pdbx_seq_one_letter_code
_entity_poly.pdbx_strand_id
1 'polypeptide(L)'
;LGIGASMTTLTVFHVLSGDPIPEKSGQLFYVQLDPEAMQGYRPGEEPETQLTRFDAEALLAQKRGLRQVMTSGGNVVISPDKSGATPELVDARYASGDFFPMFDVPLQFGRGWTAAEDEGKARVAVISKELNEKLFGGADSTGKTLRIAPYDFRIIGVLDTWRLVPRFYDLYNDQYGKTEGVFLPFSTSRDLKMGTQGNTNCWGDSGGDSRALNVPCAWVQYWVELESPAKAADYRSYLVNYSDQQRKAGRFER
;
A
#
# COMPACT_ATOMS: atom_id res chain seq x y z
N LEU A 1 -3.89 -34.26 -16.98
CA LEU A 1 -3.64 -33.86 -15.60
C LEU A 1 -2.65 -32.69 -15.63
N GLY A 2 -3.18 -31.46 -15.84
CA GLY A 2 -2.40 -30.24 -15.70
C GLY A 2 -2.29 -29.92 -14.22
N ILE A 3 -1.11 -30.09 -13.65
CA ILE A 3 -0.77 -29.54 -12.35
C ILE A 3 -0.52 -28.06 -12.61
N GLY A 4 -1.57 -27.25 -12.47
CA GLY A 4 -1.40 -25.80 -12.35
C GLY A 4 -0.70 -25.54 -11.03
N ALA A 5 0.62 -25.41 -11.08
CA ALA A 5 1.36 -24.90 -9.94
C ALA A 5 0.92 -23.47 -9.74
N SER A 6 0.19 -23.19 -8.65
CA SER A 6 -0.04 -21.80 -8.25
C SER A 6 1.32 -21.17 -7.99
N MET A 7 1.73 -20.28 -8.88
CA MET A 7 2.98 -19.54 -8.68
C MET A 7 2.71 -18.47 -7.63
N THR A 8 3.10 -18.77 -6.42
CA THR A 8 3.15 -17.81 -5.34
C THR A 8 4.61 -17.41 -5.20
N THR A 9 4.93 -16.16 -5.43
CA THR A 9 6.30 -15.69 -5.29
C THR A 9 6.41 -14.73 -4.11
N LEU A 10 7.51 -14.88 -3.40
CA LEU A 10 7.98 -13.95 -2.39
C LEU A 10 9.29 -13.39 -2.94
N THR A 11 9.23 -12.22 -3.52
CA THR A 11 10.38 -11.60 -4.17
C THR A 11 11.12 -10.72 -3.19
N VAL A 12 12.41 -11.03 -2.98
CA VAL A 12 13.32 -10.15 -2.23
C VAL A 12 13.62 -8.93 -3.10
N PHE A 13 13.48 -7.76 -2.50
CA PHE A 13 13.77 -6.53 -3.17
C PHE A 13 15.28 -6.24 -3.15
N HIS A 14 15.95 -6.35 -4.31
CA HIS A 14 17.30 -5.85 -4.52
C HIS A 14 17.26 -4.68 -5.49
N VAL A 15 17.60 -3.49 -5.01
CA VAL A 15 17.71 -2.30 -5.87
C VAL A 15 18.98 -2.38 -6.70
N LEU A 16 18.85 -2.26 -8.01
CA LEU A 16 19.97 -2.33 -8.96
C LEU A 16 20.97 -1.15 -8.87
N SER A 17 20.68 -0.11 -8.10
CA SER A 17 21.48 1.13 -8.08
C SER A 17 21.65 1.79 -6.71
N GLY A 18 21.54 1.05 -5.65
CA GLY A 18 21.65 1.53 -4.27
C GLY A 18 20.49 1.03 -3.44
N ASP A 19 20.79 0.42 -2.31
CA ASP A 19 19.77 -0.08 -1.38
C ASP A 19 19.30 1.09 -0.51
N PRO A 20 18.03 1.54 -0.62
CA PRO A 20 17.57 2.68 0.14
C PRO A 20 17.38 2.38 1.63
N ILE A 21 17.34 1.09 2.02
CA ILE A 21 17.19 0.65 3.41
C ILE A 21 18.07 -0.58 3.66
N PRO A 22 19.41 -0.47 3.57
CA PRO A 22 20.32 -1.62 3.54
C PRO A 22 20.21 -2.53 4.77
N GLU A 23 19.83 -1.98 5.91
CA GLU A 23 19.68 -2.75 7.16
C GLU A 23 18.44 -3.66 7.17
N LYS A 24 17.46 -3.39 6.31
CA LYS A 24 16.19 -4.11 6.25
C LYS A 24 15.85 -4.75 4.92
N SER A 25 16.50 -4.37 3.83
CA SER A 25 16.12 -4.82 2.49
C SER A 25 16.07 -6.35 2.35
N GLY A 26 16.97 -7.06 3.02
CA GLY A 26 16.96 -8.52 3.09
C GLY A 26 15.78 -9.14 3.87
N GLN A 27 15.00 -8.32 4.56
CA GLN A 27 13.85 -8.73 5.36
C GLN A 27 12.51 -8.28 4.77
N LEU A 28 12.55 -7.43 3.74
CA LEU A 28 11.36 -6.89 3.09
C LEU A 28 11.02 -7.69 1.84
N PHE A 29 9.80 -8.18 1.78
CA PHE A 29 9.33 -9.01 0.68
C PHE A 29 8.05 -8.44 0.10
N TYR A 30 8.02 -8.37 -1.21
CA TYR A 30 6.83 -8.05 -1.97
C TYR A 30 6.04 -9.33 -2.23
N VAL A 31 4.76 -9.33 -1.94
CA VAL A 31 3.90 -10.51 -2.06
C VAL A 31 3.14 -10.49 -3.36
N GLN A 32 3.20 -11.60 -4.09
CA GLN A 32 2.47 -11.83 -5.33
C GLN A 32 1.61 -13.09 -5.20
N LEU A 33 0.42 -13.04 -5.74
CA LEU A 33 -0.51 -14.16 -5.88
C LEU A 33 -0.99 -14.23 -7.32
N ASP A 34 -1.38 -15.40 -7.78
CA ASP A 34 -1.93 -15.59 -9.11
C ASP A 34 -3.41 -16.03 -9.05
N PRO A 35 -4.34 -15.07 -8.87
CA PRO A 35 -5.77 -15.34 -8.79
C PRO A 35 -6.48 -15.33 -10.14
N GLU A 36 -5.75 -15.09 -11.24
CA GLU A 36 -6.32 -14.85 -12.55
C GLU A 36 -6.96 -16.08 -13.19
N ALA A 37 -7.75 -15.84 -14.24
CA ALA A 37 -8.36 -16.90 -15.02
C ALA A 37 -7.31 -17.74 -15.78
N MET A 38 -7.59 -19.03 -15.95
CA MET A 38 -6.73 -19.91 -16.77
C MET A 38 -6.69 -19.50 -18.24
N GLN A 39 -7.69 -18.76 -18.72
CA GLN A 39 -7.72 -18.27 -20.09
C GLN A 39 -6.58 -17.27 -20.33
N GLY A 40 -5.70 -17.58 -21.28
CA GLY A 40 -4.54 -16.75 -21.60
C GLY A 40 -3.29 -17.04 -20.79
N TYR A 41 -3.34 -17.97 -19.84
CA TYR A 41 -2.17 -18.39 -19.06
C TYR A 41 -1.04 -18.91 -19.95
N ARG A 42 0.18 -18.47 -19.65
CA ARG A 42 1.41 -18.96 -20.26
C ARG A 42 2.32 -19.54 -19.20
N PRO A 43 2.78 -20.80 -19.34
CA PRO A 43 3.73 -21.37 -18.39
C PRO A 43 5.00 -20.52 -18.25
N GLY A 44 5.36 -20.17 -17.00
CA GLY A 44 6.54 -19.34 -16.69
C GLY A 44 6.26 -17.83 -16.68
N GLU A 45 5.02 -17.40 -16.88
CA GLU A 45 4.60 -16.01 -16.65
C GLU A 45 4.63 -15.70 -15.15
N GLU A 46 5.12 -14.51 -14.81
CA GLU A 46 5.12 -14.08 -13.42
C GLU A 46 3.69 -13.78 -12.93
N PRO A 47 3.39 -14.06 -11.65
CA PRO A 47 2.11 -13.71 -11.05
C PRO A 47 1.85 -12.20 -11.09
N GLU A 48 0.58 -11.83 -10.91
CA GLU A 48 0.17 -10.42 -10.77
C GLU A 48 0.98 -9.71 -9.66
N THR A 49 1.43 -8.51 -9.95
CA THR A 49 2.27 -7.73 -9.03
C THR A 49 1.47 -7.07 -7.90
N GLN A 50 0.16 -7.05 -8.01
CA GLN A 50 -0.75 -6.47 -7.03
C GLN A 50 -1.74 -7.52 -6.57
N LEU A 51 -2.28 -7.36 -5.38
CA LEU A 51 -3.30 -8.24 -4.83
C LEU A 51 -4.70 -7.67 -5.03
N THR A 52 -5.70 -8.56 -5.01
CA THR A 52 -7.07 -8.10 -4.79
C THR A 52 -7.19 -7.52 -3.38
N ARG A 53 -8.16 -6.66 -3.19
CA ARG A 53 -8.44 -6.12 -1.86
C ARG A 53 -8.76 -7.23 -0.85
N PHE A 54 -9.54 -8.23 -1.27
CA PHE A 54 -9.87 -9.37 -0.40
C PHE A 54 -8.63 -10.11 0.08
N ASP A 55 -7.71 -10.42 -0.84
CA ASP A 55 -6.52 -11.18 -0.50
C ASP A 55 -5.57 -10.36 0.39
N ALA A 56 -5.40 -9.07 0.09
CA ALA A 56 -4.58 -8.18 0.91
C ALA A 56 -5.13 -8.05 2.34
N GLU A 57 -6.44 -7.81 2.51
CA GLU A 57 -7.07 -7.73 3.83
C GLU A 57 -7.02 -9.08 4.57
N ALA A 58 -7.22 -10.20 3.86
CA ALA A 58 -7.13 -11.55 4.45
C ALA A 58 -5.73 -11.87 4.96
N LEU A 59 -4.68 -11.56 4.18
CA LEU A 59 -3.30 -11.75 4.61
C LEU A 59 -2.94 -10.84 5.78
N LEU A 60 -3.35 -9.56 5.73
CA LEU A 60 -3.10 -8.60 6.80
C LEU A 60 -3.70 -9.05 8.14
N ALA A 61 -4.93 -9.57 8.11
CA ALA A 61 -5.64 -10.05 9.30
C ALA A 61 -4.93 -11.24 9.99
N GLN A 62 -4.15 -12.03 9.25
CA GLN A 62 -3.45 -13.20 9.81
C GLN A 62 -2.19 -12.85 10.61
N LYS A 63 -1.64 -11.64 10.45
CA LYS A 63 -0.49 -11.12 11.23
C LYS A 63 0.71 -12.09 11.26
N ARG A 64 1.09 -12.66 10.12
CA ARG A 64 2.13 -13.70 10.02
C ARG A 64 3.54 -13.17 9.78
N GLY A 65 3.71 -11.89 9.46
CA GLY A 65 4.99 -11.21 9.39
C GLY A 65 5.30 -10.45 10.68
N LEU A 66 6.53 -10.00 10.83
CA LEU A 66 6.90 -9.03 11.87
C LEU A 66 6.09 -7.75 11.70
N ARG A 67 6.01 -7.28 10.45
CA ARG A 67 5.13 -6.19 10.00
C ARG A 67 4.51 -6.56 8.67
N GLN A 68 3.32 -6.03 8.40
CA GLN A 68 2.62 -6.24 7.15
C GLN A 68 1.94 -4.95 6.70
N VAL A 69 2.10 -4.62 5.41
CA VAL A 69 1.56 -3.40 4.84
C VAL A 69 0.80 -3.70 3.57
N MET A 70 -0.45 -3.28 3.52
CA MET A 70 -1.16 -3.08 2.27
C MET A 70 -1.19 -1.58 1.95
N THR A 71 -0.96 -1.23 0.69
CA THR A 71 -0.89 0.16 0.26
C THR A 71 -1.37 0.36 -1.17
N SER A 72 -1.80 1.58 -1.47
CA SER A 72 -2.08 2.03 -2.83
C SER A 72 -1.84 3.53 -2.99
N GLY A 73 -1.54 3.96 -4.20
CA GLY A 73 -1.52 5.37 -4.56
C GLY A 73 -2.91 5.98 -4.64
N GLY A 74 -2.98 7.28 -4.56
CA GLY A 74 -4.19 8.07 -4.75
C GLY A 74 -3.88 9.55 -4.99
N ASN A 75 -4.93 10.30 -5.24
CA ASN A 75 -4.87 11.76 -5.31
C ASN A 75 -5.94 12.36 -4.42
N VAL A 76 -5.60 13.46 -3.78
CA VAL A 76 -6.52 14.20 -2.92
C VAL A 76 -6.53 15.67 -3.29
N VAL A 77 -7.69 16.32 -3.14
CA VAL A 77 -7.81 17.77 -3.34
C VAL A 77 -7.70 18.45 -1.99
N ILE A 78 -6.62 19.19 -1.81
CA ILE A 78 -6.43 20.03 -0.61
C ILE A 78 -7.07 21.39 -0.86
N SER A 79 -7.95 21.79 0.05
CA SER A 79 -8.56 23.10 0.04
C SER A 79 -7.95 23.94 1.17
N PRO A 80 -7.15 24.95 0.86
CA PRO A 80 -6.59 25.82 1.89
C PRO A 80 -7.70 26.60 2.62
N ASP A 81 -7.53 26.81 3.93
CA ASP A 81 -8.49 27.56 4.77
C ASP A 81 -8.60 29.05 4.43
N LYS A 82 -7.71 29.56 3.58
CA LYS A 82 -7.71 30.99 3.19
C LYS A 82 -8.72 31.24 2.08
N SER A 83 -9.65 32.15 2.32
CA SER A 83 -10.60 32.65 1.31
C SER A 83 -9.84 33.11 0.06
N GLY A 84 -10.20 32.54 -1.09
CA GLY A 84 -9.58 32.84 -2.39
C GLY A 84 -8.36 32.00 -2.76
N ALA A 85 -7.93 31.06 -1.94
CA ALA A 85 -6.89 30.12 -2.31
C ALA A 85 -7.45 29.01 -3.22
N THR A 86 -6.72 28.68 -4.28
CA THR A 86 -7.14 27.65 -5.25
C THR A 86 -6.93 26.25 -4.64
N PRO A 87 -7.91 25.34 -4.74
CA PRO A 87 -7.73 23.94 -4.40
C PRO A 87 -6.60 23.31 -5.22
N GLU A 88 -5.83 22.42 -4.61
CA GLU A 88 -4.69 21.77 -5.24
C GLU A 88 -4.85 20.25 -5.21
N LEU A 89 -4.57 19.62 -6.35
CA LEU A 89 -4.46 18.16 -6.44
C LEU A 89 -3.08 17.74 -5.96
N VAL A 90 -3.05 16.86 -4.96
CA VAL A 90 -1.82 16.37 -4.33
C VAL A 90 -1.81 14.85 -4.36
N ASP A 91 -0.66 14.29 -4.70
CA ASP A 91 -0.45 12.85 -4.64
C ASP A 91 -0.55 12.34 -3.21
N ALA A 92 -1.23 11.23 -3.03
CA ALA A 92 -1.48 10.62 -1.74
C ALA A 92 -1.07 9.14 -1.72
N ARG A 93 -0.73 8.65 -0.53
CA ARG A 93 -0.52 7.24 -0.24
C ARG A 93 -1.53 6.77 0.80
N TYR A 94 -2.26 5.72 0.49
CA TYR A 94 -3.14 5.04 1.44
C TYR A 94 -2.42 3.79 1.94
N ALA A 95 -2.25 3.65 3.25
CA ALA A 95 -1.48 2.54 3.80
C ALA A 95 -2.03 2.03 5.14
N SER A 96 -1.82 0.76 5.43
CA SER A 96 -2.10 0.19 6.75
C SER A 96 -1.06 0.60 7.79
N GLY A 97 -1.34 0.35 9.07
CA GLY A 97 -0.63 0.95 10.21
C GLY A 97 0.88 0.72 10.28
N ASP A 98 1.39 -0.37 9.70
CA ASP A 98 2.82 -0.70 9.78
C ASP A 98 3.70 0.02 8.73
N PHE A 99 3.15 0.89 7.89
CA PHE A 99 3.88 1.55 6.79
C PHE A 99 5.12 2.31 7.28
N PHE A 100 4.96 3.16 8.29
CA PHE A 100 6.06 4.01 8.77
C PHE A 100 7.18 3.19 9.43
N PRO A 101 6.92 2.25 10.34
CA PRO A 101 7.98 1.47 10.95
C PRO A 101 8.56 0.39 10.02
N MET A 102 7.81 -0.11 9.02
CA MET A 102 8.34 -1.07 8.06
C MET A 102 9.40 -0.44 7.15
N PHE A 103 9.13 0.76 6.66
CA PHE A 103 9.99 1.45 5.70
C PHE A 103 10.90 2.51 6.33
N ASP A 104 11.01 2.53 7.68
CA ASP A 104 11.82 3.49 8.44
C ASP A 104 11.58 4.94 8.00
N VAL A 105 10.31 5.27 7.78
CA VAL A 105 9.90 6.60 7.30
C VAL A 105 10.24 7.65 8.36
N PRO A 106 11.15 8.59 8.09
CA PRO A 106 11.56 9.59 9.07
C PRO A 106 10.46 10.62 9.30
N LEU A 107 10.22 10.94 10.56
CA LEU A 107 9.25 11.96 10.97
C LEU A 107 9.98 13.12 11.63
N GLN A 108 9.75 14.34 11.14
CA GLN A 108 10.24 15.57 11.74
C GLN A 108 9.40 15.97 12.96
N PHE A 109 8.07 15.79 12.86
CA PHE A 109 7.13 16.07 13.94
C PHE A 109 6.10 14.94 14.05
N GLY A 110 5.64 14.69 15.27
CA GLY A 110 4.55 13.78 15.54
C GLY A 110 4.88 12.30 15.30
N ARG A 111 3.90 11.58 14.73
CA ARG A 111 3.97 10.12 14.56
C ARG A 111 3.14 9.64 13.36
N GLY A 112 3.35 8.40 12.93
CA GLY A 112 2.42 7.67 12.08
C GLY A 112 1.16 7.22 12.84
N TRP A 113 0.17 6.70 12.13
CA TRP A 113 -1.00 6.07 12.74
C TRP A 113 -0.71 4.64 13.16
N THR A 114 -1.50 4.15 14.10
CA THR A 114 -1.47 2.76 14.57
C THR A 114 -2.41 1.87 13.76
N ALA A 115 -2.25 0.54 13.89
CA ALA A 115 -3.21 -0.40 13.30
C ALA A 115 -4.64 -0.15 13.81
N ALA A 116 -4.82 0.16 15.08
CA ALA A 116 -6.14 0.48 15.65
C ALA A 116 -6.75 1.76 15.05
N GLU A 117 -5.94 2.78 14.75
CA GLU A 117 -6.41 3.98 14.07
C GLU A 117 -6.79 3.72 12.62
N ASP A 118 -6.06 2.83 11.92
CA ASP A 118 -6.45 2.40 10.57
C ASP A 118 -7.75 1.58 10.61
N GLU A 119 -7.81 0.52 11.43
CA GLU A 119 -9.01 -0.31 11.60
C GLU A 119 -10.24 0.53 12.02
N GLY A 120 -10.01 1.52 12.91
CA GLY A 120 -11.03 2.47 13.37
C GLY A 120 -11.38 3.57 12.36
N LYS A 121 -10.79 3.57 11.17
CA LYS A 121 -11.03 4.56 10.10
C LYS A 121 -10.83 5.99 10.58
N ALA A 122 -9.76 6.22 11.35
CA ALA A 122 -9.47 7.52 11.92
C ALA A 122 -9.18 8.55 10.82
N ARG A 123 -9.75 9.74 10.93
CA ARG A 123 -9.48 10.88 10.03
C ARG A 123 -8.20 11.59 10.45
N VAL A 124 -7.08 10.91 10.28
CA VAL A 124 -5.74 11.42 10.57
C VAL A 124 -4.90 11.43 9.29
N ALA A 125 -3.94 12.34 9.22
CA ALA A 125 -3.03 12.46 8.10
C ALA A 125 -1.60 12.65 8.59
N VAL A 126 -0.65 12.12 7.83
CA VAL A 126 0.76 12.50 7.87
C VAL A 126 1.04 13.23 6.56
N ILE A 127 1.76 14.34 6.63
CA ILE A 127 2.07 15.17 5.44
C ILE A 127 3.56 15.22 5.18
N SER A 128 3.94 15.44 3.93
CA SER A 128 5.34 15.63 3.58
C SER A 128 5.88 16.95 4.12
N LYS A 129 7.20 17.04 4.24
CA LYS A 129 7.90 18.27 4.63
C LYS A 129 7.57 19.43 3.69
N GLU A 130 7.60 19.17 2.39
CA GLU A 130 7.31 20.16 1.36
C GLU A 130 5.89 20.71 1.47
N LEU A 131 4.91 19.84 1.72
CA LEU A 131 3.53 20.25 1.92
C LEU A 131 3.37 21.05 3.22
N ASN A 132 4.06 20.63 4.30
CA ASN A 132 4.08 21.37 5.57
C ASN A 132 4.71 22.77 5.41
N GLU A 133 5.81 22.88 4.68
CA GLU A 133 6.44 24.18 4.37
C GLU A 133 5.46 25.07 3.62
N LYS A 134 4.78 24.54 2.60
CA LYS A 134 3.83 25.28 1.77
C LYS A 134 2.60 25.78 2.54
N LEU A 135 2.01 24.93 3.38
CA LEU A 135 0.75 25.24 4.07
C LEU A 135 0.96 25.94 5.41
N PHE A 136 2.04 25.61 6.12
CA PHE A 136 2.24 25.99 7.51
C PHE A 136 3.59 26.66 7.78
N GLY A 137 4.37 26.95 6.74
CA GLY A 137 5.67 27.63 6.86
C GLY A 137 6.76 26.79 7.54
N GLY A 138 6.65 25.46 7.52
CA GLY A 138 7.64 24.54 8.07
C GLY A 138 7.59 24.35 9.60
N ALA A 139 6.70 25.07 10.31
CA ALA A 139 6.50 24.88 11.74
C ALA A 139 5.76 23.56 12.05
N ASP A 140 5.83 23.10 13.30
CA ASP A 140 5.04 21.95 13.75
C ASP A 140 3.55 22.17 13.50
N SER A 141 2.97 21.38 12.59
CA SER A 141 1.57 21.41 12.25
C SER A 141 0.75 20.27 12.86
N THR A 142 1.35 19.46 13.74
CA THR A 142 0.60 18.39 14.43
C THR A 142 -0.57 18.99 15.23
N GLY A 143 -1.71 18.29 15.17
CA GLY A 143 -2.95 18.75 15.77
C GLY A 143 -3.78 19.73 14.93
N LYS A 144 -3.19 20.34 13.88
CA LYS A 144 -3.93 21.20 12.95
C LYS A 144 -4.81 20.39 12.01
N THR A 145 -5.80 21.07 11.45
CA THR A 145 -6.70 20.49 10.44
C THR A 145 -6.11 20.61 9.05
N LEU A 146 -6.17 19.53 8.29
CA LEU A 146 -5.95 19.48 6.85
C LEU A 146 -7.28 19.24 6.16
N ARG A 147 -7.74 20.22 5.35
CA ARG A 147 -8.95 20.08 4.56
C ARG A 147 -8.66 19.30 3.29
N ILE A 148 -9.11 18.04 3.24
CA ILE A 148 -9.12 17.19 2.05
C ILE A 148 -10.57 17.09 1.60
N ALA A 149 -10.96 17.92 0.63
CA ALA A 149 -12.34 18.11 0.24
C ALA A 149 -13.08 16.77 -0.06
N PRO A 150 -14.26 16.54 0.54
CA PRO A 150 -15.02 17.43 1.42
C PRO A 150 -14.76 17.21 2.93
N TYR A 151 -13.71 16.50 3.31
CA TYR A 151 -13.46 16.02 4.68
C TYR A 151 -12.35 16.79 5.38
N ASP A 152 -12.40 16.81 6.71
CA ASP A 152 -11.34 17.34 7.57
C ASP A 152 -10.54 16.19 8.18
N PHE A 153 -9.21 16.31 8.15
CA PHE A 153 -8.26 15.39 8.74
C PHE A 153 -7.41 16.10 9.78
N ARG A 154 -7.10 15.44 10.87
CA ARG A 154 -6.13 15.93 11.84
C ARG A 154 -4.73 15.52 11.42
N ILE A 155 -3.82 16.46 11.27
CA ILE A 155 -2.40 16.18 11.06
C ILE A 155 -1.84 15.58 12.34
N ILE A 156 -1.25 14.39 12.27
CA ILE A 156 -0.63 13.70 13.40
C ILE A 156 0.87 13.53 13.24
N GLY A 157 1.39 13.79 12.04
CA GLY A 157 2.81 13.72 11.76
C GLY A 157 3.19 14.53 10.52
N VAL A 158 4.45 14.92 10.49
CA VAL A 158 5.09 15.55 9.35
C VAL A 158 6.37 14.79 9.06
N LEU A 159 6.55 14.36 7.81
CA LEU A 159 7.77 13.69 7.39
C LEU A 159 8.98 14.64 7.50
N ASP A 160 10.12 14.09 7.81
CA ASP A 160 11.39 14.72 7.47
C ASP A 160 11.70 14.48 5.97
N THR A 161 12.84 14.93 5.50
CA THR A 161 13.28 14.68 4.14
C THR A 161 13.36 13.19 3.87
N TRP A 162 12.43 12.69 3.06
CA TRP A 162 12.32 11.28 2.67
C TRP A 162 12.15 11.17 1.17
N ARG A 163 13.25 10.88 0.50
CA ARG A 163 13.27 10.75 -0.95
C ARG A 163 13.96 9.46 -1.35
N LEU A 164 13.17 8.46 -1.64
CA LEU A 164 13.65 7.19 -2.17
C LEU A 164 13.67 7.23 -3.71
N VAL A 165 14.79 6.86 -4.30
CA VAL A 165 14.95 6.74 -5.75
C VAL A 165 15.68 5.43 -6.05
N PRO A 166 14.98 4.42 -6.60
CA PRO A 166 13.55 4.37 -6.88
C PRO A 166 12.68 4.28 -5.61
N ARG A 167 11.40 4.66 -5.73
CA ARG A 167 10.39 4.41 -4.69
C ARG A 167 10.04 2.94 -4.69
N PHE A 168 10.77 2.14 -3.94
CA PHE A 168 10.64 0.69 -3.95
C PHE A 168 9.25 0.19 -3.50
N TYR A 169 8.57 0.93 -2.64
CA TYR A 169 7.20 0.60 -2.19
C TYR A 169 6.13 0.84 -3.27
N ASP A 170 6.50 1.45 -4.41
CA ASP A 170 5.60 1.78 -5.52
C ASP A 170 6.22 1.54 -6.92
N LEU A 171 7.01 0.48 -7.05
CA LEU A 171 7.81 0.19 -8.25
C LEU A 171 6.99 0.07 -9.54
N TYR A 172 5.75 -0.40 -9.43
CA TYR A 172 4.93 -0.72 -10.60
C TYR A 172 4.05 0.43 -11.09
N ASN A 173 3.94 1.51 -10.31
CA ASN A 173 3.12 2.66 -10.69
C ASN A 173 3.96 3.89 -11.02
N ASP A 174 4.84 4.31 -10.11
CA ASP A 174 5.66 5.51 -10.28
C ASP A 174 6.96 5.45 -9.46
N GLN A 175 7.87 4.58 -9.86
CA GLN A 175 9.12 4.33 -9.14
C GLN A 175 10.07 5.53 -9.07
N TYR A 176 9.96 6.51 -9.97
CA TYR A 176 10.81 7.70 -10.03
C TYR A 176 10.08 8.99 -9.65
N GLY A 177 8.84 8.87 -9.20
CA GLY A 177 8.03 10.00 -8.76
C GLY A 177 8.57 10.68 -7.50
N LYS A 178 7.96 11.80 -7.18
CA LYS A 178 8.22 12.49 -5.90
C LYS A 178 7.55 11.74 -4.76
N THR A 179 8.04 11.93 -3.54
CA THR A 179 7.32 11.49 -2.34
C THR A 179 5.93 12.10 -2.32
N GLU A 180 4.94 11.32 -1.95
CA GLU A 180 3.56 11.78 -1.85
C GLU A 180 3.44 12.90 -0.82
N GLY A 181 2.58 13.87 -1.11
CA GLY A 181 2.36 15.00 -0.20
C GLY A 181 1.53 14.63 1.02
N VAL A 182 0.65 13.61 0.90
CA VAL A 182 -0.28 13.20 1.96
C VAL A 182 -0.29 11.69 2.12
N PHE A 183 -0.24 11.24 3.36
CA PHE A 183 -0.40 9.83 3.73
C PHE A 183 -1.63 9.68 4.61
N LEU A 184 -2.50 8.71 4.29
CA LEU A 184 -3.77 8.46 4.98
C LEU A 184 -3.91 6.97 5.32
N PRO A 185 -4.66 6.64 6.41
CA PRO A 185 -4.99 5.24 6.69
C PRO A 185 -5.76 4.60 5.54
N PHE A 186 -5.41 3.37 5.19
CA PHE A 186 -6.01 2.64 4.07
C PHE A 186 -7.52 2.47 4.26
N SER A 187 -7.94 2.03 5.45
CA SER A 187 -9.35 1.80 5.75
C SER A 187 -10.19 3.08 5.69
N THR A 188 -9.62 4.22 6.13
CA THR A 188 -10.26 5.53 6.00
C THR A 188 -10.47 5.91 4.53
N SER A 189 -9.46 5.67 3.67
CA SER A 189 -9.58 5.98 2.24
C SER A 189 -10.69 5.16 1.57
N ARG A 190 -10.89 3.91 2.01
CA ARG A 190 -11.97 3.04 1.48
C ARG A 190 -13.34 3.43 2.01
N ASP A 191 -13.42 3.76 3.30
CA ASP A 191 -14.66 4.24 3.92
C ASP A 191 -15.20 5.50 3.26
N LEU A 192 -14.30 6.42 2.94
CA LEU A 192 -14.62 7.69 2.28
C LEU A 192 -14.68 7.58 0.74
N LYS A 193 -14.49 6.38 0.18
CA LYS A 193 -14.47 6.11 -1.27
C LYS A 193 -13.52 7.03 -2.04
N MET A 194 -12.35 7.30 -1.47
CA MET A 194 -11.33 8.13 -2.10
C MET A 194 -10.81 7.47 -3.37
N GLY A 195 -10.50 8.28 -4.39
CA GLY A 195 -9.94 7.82 -5.65
C GLY A 195 -8.57 7.17 -5.45
N THR A 196 -8.28 6.12 -6.20
CA THR A 196 -6.96 5.47 -6.24
C THR A 196 -6.24 5.80 -7.54
N GLN A 197 -4.93 5.80 -7.49
CA GLN A 197 -4.04 5.97 -8.62
C GLN A 197 -3.15 4.72 -8.76
N GLY A 198 -2.72 4.46 -9.99
CA GLY A 198 -1.91 3.30 -10.33
C GLY A 198 -2.67 2.26 -11.14
N ASN A 199 -1.99 1.17 -11.46
CA ASN A 199 -2.53 0.10 -12.26
C ASN A 199 -3.68 -0.63 -11.56
N THR A 200 -4.59 -1.16 -12.37
CA THR A 200 -5.64 -2.07 -11.92
C THR A 200 -5.82 -3.11 -13.00
N ASN A 201 -5.64 -4.36 -12.64
CA ASN A 201 -5.90 -5.49 -13.50
C ASN A 201 -7.17 -6.22 -13.04
N CYS A 202 -8.19 -6.28 -13.91
CA CYS A 202 -9.44 -6.98 -13.64
C CYS A 202 -9.64 -8.10 -14.66
N TRP A 203 -9.88 -9.32 -14.21
CA TRP A 203 -10.13 -10.50 -15.06
C TRP A 203 -11.59 -10.96 -15.03
N GLY A 204 -12.49 -10.16 -14.48
CA GLY A 204 -13.93 -10.42 -14.42
C GLY A 204 -14.73 -9.16 -14.17
N ASP A 205 -16.04 -9.32 -13.98
CA ASP A 205 -16.94 -8.20 -13.73
C ASP A 205 -16.68 -7.58 -12.36
N SER A 206 -16.48 -6.27 -12.33
CA SER A 206 -16.29 -5.47 -11.12
C SER A 206 -17.58 -4.86 -10.56
N GLY A 207 -18.71 -5.05 -11.24
CA GLY A 207 -19.98 -4.45 -10.83
C GLY A 207 -19.96 -2.91 -10.81
N GLY A 208 -19.03 -2.30 -11.56
CA GLY A 208 -18.85 -0.84 -11.64
C GLY A 208 -17.94 -0.25 -10.55
N ASP A 209 -17.46 -1.05 -9.59
CA ASP A 209 -16.48 -0.62 -8.58
C ASP A 209 -15.31 -1.62 -8.49
N SER A 210 -14.25 -1.37 -9.26
CA SER A 210 -13.03 -2.19 -9.27
C SER A 210 -12.26 -2.19 -7.94
N ARG A 211 -12.69 -1.40 -6.94
CA ARG A 211 -12.09 -1.30 -5.60
C ARG A 211 -12.93 -1.98 -4.52
N ALA A 212 -14.07 -2.55 -4.88
CA ALA A 212 -14.89 -3.31 -3.95
C ALA A 212 -14.14 -4.54 -3.40
N LEU A 213 -14.59 -5.07 -2.25
CA LEU A 213 -13.86 -6.12 -1.54
C LEU A 213 -13.76 -7.42 -2.35
N ASN A 214 -14.85 -7.86 -2.96
CA ASN A 214 -14.98 -9.19 -3.55
C ASN A 214 -14.92 -9.20 -5.09
N VAL A 215 -14.32 -8.19 -5.70
CA VAL A 215 -14.18 -8.12 -7.16
C VAL A 215 -12.87 -8.74 -7.63
N PRO A 216 -12.83 -9.35 -8.81
CA PRO A 216 -11.63 -9.94 -9.39
C PRO A 216 -10.74 -8.87 -10.02
N CYS A 217 -10.27 -7.94 -9.18
CA CYS A 217 -9.41 -6.82 -9.57
C CYS A 217 -8.23 -6.69 -8.63
N ALA A 218 -7.01 -6.77 -9.15
CA ALA A 218 -5.77 -6.52 -8.42
C ALA A 218 -5.35 -5.06 -8.55
N TRP A 219 -5.06 -4.41 -7.42
CA TRP A 219 -4.66 -3.00 -7.36
C TRP A 219 -3.99 -2.61 -6.05
N VAL A 220 -3.88 -3.54 -5.08
CA VAL A 220 -3.27 -3.32 -3.77
C VAL A 220 -1.86 -3.86 -3.76
N GLN A 221 -0.88 -3.03 -3.44
CA GLN A 221 0.49 -3.46 -3.18
C GLN A 221 0.57 -4.03 -1.77
N TYR A 222 1.29 -5.13 -1.60
CA TYR A 222 1.40 -5.79 -0.31
C TYR A 222 2.84 -6.14 0.02
N TRP A 223 3.29 -5.74 1.20
CA TRP A 223 4.63 -5.98 1.72
C TRP A 223 4.59 -6.72 3.05
N VAL A 224 5.59 -7.54 3.28
CA VAL A 224 5.80 -8.24 4.55
C VAL A 224 7.26 -8.16 4.96
N GLU A 225 7.50 -7.88 6.23
CA GLU A 225 8.80 -7.92 6.88
C GLU A 225 8.97 -9.25 7.61
N LEU A 226 10.03 -9.99 7.28
CA LEU A 226 10.32 -11.33 7.78
C LEU A 226 11.75 -11.37 8.32
N GLU A 227 11.89 -11.70 9.59
CA GLU A 227 13.12 -11.53 10.39
C GLU A 227 14.26 -12.46 9.99
N SER A 228 13.98 -13.53 9.23
CA SER A 228 15.00 -14.53 8.85
C SER A 228 14.60 -15.32 7.60
N PRO A 229 15.58 -15.98 6.94
CA PRO A 229 15.28 -16.90 5.83
C PRO A 229 14.32 -18.03 6.21
N ALA A 230 14.37 -18.52 7.45
CA ALA A 230 13.42 -19.54 7.93
C ALA A 230 11.99 -18.99 7.96
N LYS A 231 11.80 -17.76 8.47
CA LYS A 231 10.50 -17.09 8.45
C LYS A 231 10.01 -16.82 7.02
N ALA A 232 10.90 -16.50 6.10
CA ALA A 232 10.56 -16.36 4.68
C ALA A 232 10.09 -17.69 4.08
N ALA A 233 10.74 -18.81 4.39
CA ALA A 233 10.32 -20.13 3.95
C ALA A 233 8.95 -20.53 4.53
N ASP A 234 8.72 -20.26 5.83
CA ASP A 234 7.44 -20.49 6.49
C ASP A 234 6.32 -19.65 5.85
N TYR A 235 6.60 -18.38 5.58
CA TYR A 235 5.63 -17.48 4.96
C TYR A 235 5.31 -17.89 3.52
N ARG A 236 6.31 -18.31 2.76
CA ARG A 236 6.10 -18.89 1.42
C ARG A 236 5.18 -20.12 1.48
N SER A 237 5.43 -21.04 2.41
CA SER A 237 4.58 -22.22 2.60
C SER A 237 3.14 -21.83 2.98
N TYR A 238 3.00 -20.81 3.78
CA TYR A 238 1.68 -20.23 4.11
C TYR A 238 0.97 -19.69 2.86
N LEU A 239 1.66 -18.92 1.99
CA LEU A 239 1.07 -18.39 0.76
C LEU A 239 0.64 -19.51 -0.20
N VAL A 240 1.42 -20.59 -0.33
CA VAL A 240 1.04 -21.77 -1.12
C VAL A 240 -0.25 -22.38 -0.58
N ASN A 241 -0.32 -22.60 0.74
CA ASN A 241 -1.52 -23.14 1.38
C ASN A 241 -2.73 -22.20 1.23
N TYR A 242 -2.52 -20.89 1.31
CA TYR A 242 -3.55 -19.89 1.08
C TYR A 242 -4.10 -19.98 -0.34
N SER A 243 -3.22 -20.01 -1.36
CA SER A 243 -3.61 -20.13 -2.77
C SER A 243 -4.38 -21.42 -3.02
N ASP A 244 -3.96 -22.55 -2.44
CA ASP A 244 -4.67 -23.83 -2.55
C ASP A 244 -6.08 -23.77 -1.92
N GLN A 245 -6.24 -23.08 -0.80
CA GLN A 245 -7.54 -22.86 -0.18
C GLN A 245 -8.44 -21.99 -1.05
N GLN A 246 -7.90 -20.88 -1.61
CA GLN A 246 -8.64 -20.00 -2.50
C GLN A 246 -9.07 -20.72 -3.80
N ARG A 247 -8.21 -21.60 -4.32
CA ARG A 247 -8.54 -22.44 -5.49
C ARG A 247 -9.68 -23.42 -5.16
N LYS A 248 -9.60 -24.09 -4.03
CA LYS A 248 -10.69 -24.99 -3.56
C LYS A 248 -12.01 -24.24 -3.33
N ALA A 249 -11.93 -22.99 -2.94
CA ALA A 249 -13.10 -22.11 -2.78
C ALA A 249 -13.61 -21.53 -4.11
N GLY A 250 -12.95 -21.82 -5.25
CA GLY A 250 -13.33 -21.32 -6.57
C GLY A 250 -12.99 -19.85 -6.83
N ARG A 251 -12.11 -19.25 -6.02
CA ARG A 251 -11.67 -17.86 -6.21
C ARG A 251 -10.45 -17.74 -7.11
N PHE A 252 -9.54 -18.69 -7.04
CA PHE A 252 -8.35 -18.77 -7.89
C PHE A 252 -8.55 -19.88 -8.92
N GLU A 253 -8.23 -19.60 -10.18
CA GLU A 253 -8.22 -20.61 -11.23
C GLU A 253 -6.81 -21.16 -11.50
N ARG A 254 -5.77 -20.36 -11.24
CA ARG A 254 -4.35 -20.69 -11.41
C ARG A 254 -3.66 -21.15 -10.12
#